data_a7298a7dc7eb32d18be8427c6e7ab2ad
#
_entry.id   a7298a7dc7eb32d18be8427c6e7ab2ad
#
_cell.length_a   1.000
_cell.length_b   1.000
_cell.length_c   1.000
_cell.angle_alpha   90.00
_cell.angle_beta   90.00
_cell.angle_gamma   90.00
#
_symmetry.space_group_name_H-M   'P 1'
#
loop_
_entity.id
_entity.type
_entity.pdbx_description
1 polymer ?
#
loop_
_entity_poly.entity_id
_entity_poly.type
_entity_poly.pdbx_seq_one_letter_code
_entity_poly.pdbx_strand_id
1 'polypeptide(L)'
;VQTEYSLWSRDVEVLLPVLRELGIGFVPYSPLGRGFLAGAATDPSTLAADDFRRTQPRFAPDNAARNRELLAAFSAIALGKGCTPAQLALAWVLAQGPDVVPI
;
A
#
# COMPACT_ATOMS: atom_id res chain seq x y z
N VAL A 1 8.13 -14.77 6.73
CA VAL A 1 8.86 -13.71 5.99
C VAL A 1 8.14 -12.39 6.18
N GLN A 2 8.89 -11.33 6.45
CA GLN A 2 8.36 -9.98 6.62
C GLN A 2 9.02 -9.03 5.60
N THR A 3 8.21 -8.34 4.79
CA THR A 3 8.66 -7.31 3.86
C THR A 3 7.53 -6.36 3.49
N GLU A 4 7.83 -5.25 2.81
CA GLU A 4 6.81 -4.30 2.36
C GLU A 4 5.91 -4.95 1.30
N TYR A 5 4.60 -4.85 1.49
CA TYR A 5 3.63 -5.30 0.51
C TYR A 5 2.31 -4.54 0.64
N SER A 6 1.85 -4.05 -0.45
CA SER A 6 0.59 -3.33 -0.56
C SER A 6 0.12 -3.35 -2.01
N LEU A 7 -1.06 -2.83 -2.28
CA LEU A 7 -1.49 -2.60 -3.66
C LEU A 7 -0.51 -1.71 -4.45
N TRP A 8 0.29 -0.91 -3.75
CA TRP A 8 1.32 -0.05 -4.34
C TRP A 8 2.67 -0.74 -4.56
N SER A 9 3.16 -1.49 -3.55
CA SER A 9 4.46 -2.17 -3.57
C SER A 9 4.24 -3.68 -3.72
N ARG A 10 4.47 -4.23 -4.91
CA ARG A 10 4.11 -5.60 -5.27
C ARG A 10 5.29 -6.51 -5.62
N ASP A 11 6.51 -6.03 -5.45
CA ASP A 11 7.74 -6.73 -5.87
C ASP A 11 7.90 -8.12 -5.24
N VAL A 12 7.35 -8.32 -4.05
CA VAL A 12 7.42 -9.59 -3.31
C VAL A 12 6.53 -10.70 -3.90
N GLU A 13 5.61 -10.39 -4.79
CA GLU A 13 4.67 -11.39 -5.34
C GLU A 13 5.38 -12.58 -6.00
N VAL A 14 6.56 -12.37 -6.55
CA VAL A 14 7.37 -13.45 -7.15
C VAL A 14 7.80 -14.51 -6.14
N LEU A 15 7.82 -14.17 -4.84
CA LEU A 15 8.20 -15.08 -3.76
C LEU A 15 7.01 -15.85 -3.18
N LEU A 16 5.79 -15.36 -3.32
CA LEU A 16 4.60 -15.95 -2.68
C LEU A 16 4.42 -17.45 -3.02
N PRO A 17 4.63 -17.91 -4.26
CA PRO A 17 4.53 -19.33 -4.58
C PRO A 17 5.51 -20.19 -3.78
N VAL A 18 6.77 -19.73 -3.66
CA VAL A 18 7.81 -20.45 -2.93
C VAL A 18 7.52 -20.46 -1.43
N LEU A 19 7.05 -19.36 -0.86
CA LEU A 19 6.67 -19.31 0.55
C LEU A 19 5.56 -20.32 0.84
N ARG A 20 4.58 -20.43 -0.03
CA ARG A 20 3.47 -21.39 0.09
C ARG A 20 3.92 -22.83 -0.03
N GLU A 21 4.79 -23.14 -0.99
CA GLU A 21 5.38 -24.46 -1.13
C GLU A 21 6.13 -24.90 0.14
N LEU A 22 6.83 -23.97 0.78
CA LEU A 22 7.58 -24.24 2.01
C LEU A 22 6.77 -24.10 3.30
N GLY A 23 5.49 -23.76 3.23
CA GLY A 23 4.65 -23.56 4.41
C GLY A 23 5.06 -22.35 5.26
N ILE A 24 5.65 -21.32 4.64
CA ILE A 24 6.15 -20.13 5.33
C ILE A 24 5.09 -19.03 5.27
N GLY A 25 4.66 -18.54 6.45
CA GLY A 25 3.75 -17.40 6.56
C GLY A 25 4.39 -16.09 6.07
N PHE A 26 3.57 -15.21 5.56
CA PHE A 26 3.98 -13.91 5.04
C PHE A 26 3.38 -12.77 5.88
N VAL A 27 4.24 -11.87 6.37
CA VAL A 27 3.87 -10.72 7.21
C VAL A 27 4.20 -9.43 6.46
N PRO A 28 3.26 -8.90 5.65
CA PRO A 28 3.46 -7.65 4.95
C PRO A 28 3.42 -6.46 5.90
N TYR A 29 4.44 -5.59 5.84
CA TYR A 29 4.38 -4.30 6.51
C TYR A 29 3.99 -3.18 5.53
N SER A 30 3.52 -2.06 6.09
CA SER A 30 3.04 -0.89 5.35
C SER A 30 1.92 -1.20 4.32
N PRO A 31 0.88 -1.95 4.70
CA PRO A 31 -0.19 -2.32 3.78
C PRO A 31 -0.98 -1.13 3.23
N LEU A 32 -0.88 0.03 3.89
CA LEU A 32 -1.48 1.31 3.45
C LEU A 32 -0.53 2.15 2.58
N GLY A 33 0.59 1.59 2.10
CA GLY A 33 1.57 2.33 1.31
C GLY A 33 2.13 3.54 2.07
N ARG A 34 2.41 3.39 3.36
CA ARG A 34 2.89 4.45 4.27
C ARG A 34 1.91 5.61 4.40
N GLY A 35 0.61 5.30 4.39
CA GLY A 35 -0.48 6.27 4.49
C GLY A 35 -0.99 6.79 3.15
N PHE A 36 -0.29 6.54 2.04
CA PHE A 36 -0.69 7.02 0.72
C PHE A 36 -2.04 6.46 0.27
N LEU A 37 -2.23 5.14 0.40
CA LEU A 37 -3.49 4.48 0.02
C LEU A 37 -4.67 4.83 0.94
N ALA A 38 -4.40 5.33 2.14
CA ALA A 38 -5.43 5.84 3.05
C ALA A 38 -5.87 7.28 2.74
N GLY A 39 -5.28 7.92 1.72
CA GLY A 39 -5.52 9.33 1.40
C GLY A 39 -4.70 10.31 2.26
N ALA A 40 -3.92 9.80 3.21
CA ALA A 40 -2.98 10.63 3.97
C ALA A 40 -1.69 10.86 3.16
N ALA A 41 -1.05 12.00 3.42
CA ALA A 41 0.24 12.33 2.82
C ALA A 41 0.23 12.36 1.26
N THR A 42 -0.89 12.71 0.66
CA THR A 42 -1.01 12.86 -0.80
C THR A 42 -0.35 14.14 -1.32
N ASP A 43 -0.11 15.09 -0.42
CA ASP A 43 0.62 16.32 -0.70
C ASP A 43 1.92 16.34 0.12
N PRO A 44 3.10 16.23 -0.53
CA PRO A 44 4.38 16.24 0.15
C PRO A 44 4.65 17.51 0.96
N SER A 45 4.00 18.62 0.63
CA SER A 45 4.15 19.89 1.34
C SER A 45 3.56 19.87 2.75
N THR A 46 2.61 18.97 3.00
CA THR A 46 1.96 18.79 4.32
C THR A 46 2.77 17.92 5.28
N LEU A 47 3.79 17.24 4.79
CA LEU A 47 4.66 16.40 5.61
C LEU A 47 5.66 17.27 6.39
N ALA A 48 5.96 16.88 7.64
CA ALA A 48 6.99 17.53 8.43
C ALA A 48 8.35 17.51 7.69
N ALA A 49 9.20 18.50 7.99
CA ALA A 49 10.48 18.67 7.28
C ALA A 49 11.42 17.46 7.42
N ASP A 50 11.34 16.77 8.54
CA ASP A 50 12.11 15.57 8.89
C ASP A 50 11.37 14.25 8.58
N ASP A 51 10.20 14.32 7.95
CA ASP A 51 9.45 13.10 7.59
C ASP A 51 10.18 12.35 6.47
N PHE A 52 10.58 11.11 6.76
CA PHE A 52 11.33 10.27 5.83
C PHE A 52 10.57 10.00 4.51
N ARG A 53 9.24 10.11 4.50
CA ARG A 53 8.42 9.95 3.28
C ARG A 53 8.78 10.97 2.21
N ARG A 54 9.29 12.15 2.60
CA ARG A 54 9.74 13.18 1.66
C ARG A 54 10.88 12.72 0.74
N THR A 55 11.66 11.74 1.18
CA THR A 55 12.76 11.16 0.38
C THR A 55 12.33 10.03 -0.54
N GLN A 56 11.06 9.62 -0.47
CA GLN A 56 10.56 8.49 -1.24
C GLN A 56 9.99 8.93 -2.59
N PRO A 57 10.30 8.22 -3.69
CA PRO A 57 9.84 8.59 -5.04
C PRO A 57 8.32 8.76 -5.16
N ARG A 58 7.54 7.94 -4.44
CA ARG A 58 6.06 8.02 -4.48
C ARG A 58 5.50 9.35 -3.96
N PHE A 59 6.25 10.04 -3.10
CA PHE A 59 5.89 11.33 -2.53
C PHE A 59 6.62 12.50 -3.22
N ALA A 60 7.49 12.22 -4.19
CA ALA A 60 8.21 13.28 -4.91
C ALA A 60 7.23 14.18 -5.68
N PRO A 61 7.46 15.51 -5.72
CA PRO A 61 6.58 16.46 -6.40
C PRO A 61 6.27 16.08 -7.85
N ASP A 62 7.26 15.60 -8.59
CA ASP A 62 7.13 15.22 -10.01
C ASP A 62 6.18 14.03 -10.22
N ASN A 63 6.06 13.15 -9.22
CA ASN A 63 5.17 12.00 -9.25
C ASN A 63 3.81 12.30 -8.61
N ALA A 64 3.68 13.37 -7.84
CA ALA A 64 2.53 13.63 -6.99
C ALA A 64 1.22 13.79 -7.79
N ALA A 65 1.26 14.45 -8.95
CA ALA A 65 0.08 14.64 -9.77
C ALA A 65 -0.46 13.31 -10.31
N ARG A 66 0.40 12.50 -10.93
CA ARG A 66 0.05 11.17 -11.46
C ARG A 66 -0.43 10.24 -10.35
N ASN A 67 0.26 10.24 -9.23
CA ASN A 67 -0.09 9.39 -8.09
C ASN A 67 -1.44 9.78 -7.49
N ARG A 68 -1.81 11.07 -7.46
CA ARG A 68 -3.14 11.52 -7.05
C ARG A 68 -4.26 11.01 -7.97
N GLU A 69 -4.03 10.96 -9.27
CA GLU A 69 -5.00 10.38 -10.21
C GLU A 69 -5.26 8.91 -9.93
N LEU A 70 -4.19 8.14 -9.70
CA LEU A 70 -4.32 6.73 -9.32
C LEU A 70 -5.07 6.57 -7.99
N LEU A 71 -4.79 7.42 -7.01
CA LEU A 71 -5.48 7.40 -5.72
C LEU A 71 -6.95 7.80 -5.86
N ALA A 72 -7.28 8.74 -6.74
CA ALA A 72 -8.67 9.12 -7.00
C ALA A 72 -9.48 7.94 -7.56
N ALA A 73 -8.92 7.19 -8.52
CA ALA A 73 -9.54 5.98 -9.05
C ALA A 73 -9.73 4.91 -7.97
N PHE A 74 -8.73 4.69 -7.12
CA PHE A 74 -8.80 3.77 -5.99
C PHE A 74 -9.88 4.18 -4.98
N SER A 75 -9.95 5.47 -4.65
CA SER A 75 -10.96 6.02 -3.73
C SER A 75 -12.39 5.89 -4.29
N ALA A 76 -12.57 6.04 -5.61
CA ALA A 76 -13.86 5.82 -6.26
C ALA A 76 -14.32 4.37 -6.13
N ILE A 77 -13.41 3.39 -6.24
CA ILE A 77 -13.72 1.98 -6.00
C ILE A 77 -14.14 1.75 -4.55
N ALA A 78 -13.43 2.32 -3.60
CA ALA A 78 -13.77 2.22 -2.17
C ALA A 78 -15.17 2.78 -1.90
N LEU A 79 -15.46 3.96 -2.43
CA LEU A 79 -16.78 4.59 -2.32
C LEU A 79 -17.89 3.70 -2.89
N GLY A 80 -17.69 3.14 -4.07
CA GLY A 80 -18.63 2.21 -4.71
C GLY A 80 -18.88 0.94 -3.90
N LYS A 81 -17.92 0.53 -3.07
CA LYS A 81 -18.04 -0.62 -2.16
C LYS A 81 -18.55 -0.24 -0.75
N GLY A 82 -18.80 1.03 -0.49
CA GLY A 82 -19.25 1.50 0.82
C GLY A 82 -18.18 1.37 1.92
N CYS A 83 -16.90 1.46 1.57
CA CYS A 83 -15.79 1.37 2.52
C CYS A 83 -14.81 2.52 2.35
N THR A 84 -13.91 2.71 3.33
CA THR A 84 -12.83 3.68 3.22
C THR A 84 -11.69 3.14 2.32
N PRO A 85 -10.87 4.01 1.72
CA PRO A 85 -9.66 3.58 0.99
C PRO A 85 -8.73 2.72 1.85
N ALA A 86 -8.57 3.04 3.13
CA ALA A 86 -7.77 2.23 4.06
C ALA A 86 -8.33 0.82 4.23
N GLN A 87 -9.65 0.69 4.40
CA GLN A 87 -10.31 -0.62 4.48
C GLN A 87 -10.15 -1.42 3.19
N LEU A 88 -10.28 -0.76 2.03
CA LEU A 88 -10.07 -1.42 0.74
C LEU A 88 -8.63 -1.90 0.58
N ALA A 89 -7.65 -1.10 0.97
CA ALA A 89 -6.23 -1.47 0.90
C ALA A 89 -5.91 -2.69 1.77
N LEU A 90 -6.42 -2.72 3.00
CA LEU A 90 -6.24 -3.87 3.90
C LEU A 90 -6.97 -5.11 3.38
N ALA A 91 -8.20 -4.98 2.91
CA ALA A 91 -8.97 -6.08 2.34
C ALA A 91 -8.25 -6.69 1.13
N TRP A 92 -7.62 -5.85 0.29
CA TRP A 92 -6.85 -6.33 -0.85
C TRP A 92 -5.65 -7.17 -0.42
N VAL A 93 -4.88 -6.73 0.59
CA VAL A 93 -3.74 -7.50 1.11
C VAL A 93 -4.20 -8.82 1.72
N LEU A 94 -5.26 -8.81 2.53
CA LEU A 94 -5.82 -10.02 3.14
C LEU A 94 -6.36 -11.02 2.10
N ALA A 95 -6.88 -10.53 0.98
CA ALA A 95 -7.39 -11.37 -0.10
C ALA A 95 -6.28 -12.13 -0.87
N GLN A 96 -5.00 -11.81 -0.62
CA GLN A 96 -3.90 -12.50 -1.31
C GLN A 96 -3.66 -13.92 -0.81
N GLY A 97 -4.16 -14.28 0.37
CA GLY A 97 -4.14 -15.66 0.86
C GLY A 97 -4.26 -15.77 2.38
N PRO A 98 -4.60 -16.96 2.88
CA PRO A 98 -4.74 -17.20 4.32
C PRO A 98 -3.39 -17.20 5.07
N ASP A 99 -2.30 -17.27 4.32
CA ASP A 99 -0.91 -17.22 4.77
C ASP A 99 -0.39 -15.78 4.95
N VAL A 100 -1.21 -14.77 4.62
CA VAL A 100 -0.84 -13.33 4.61
C VAL A 100 -1.43 -12.63 5.83
N VAL A 101 -0.57 -12.12 6.71
CA VAL A 101 -0.94 -11.44 7.97
C VAL A 101 -0.30 -10.05 8.01
N PRO A 102 -1.00 -9.00 7.54
CA PRO A 102 -0.46 -7.64 7.50
C PRO A 102 -0.28 -7.03 8.89
N ILE A 103 0.73 -6.17 9.00
CA ILE A 103 1.02 -5.35 10.19
C ILE A 103 1.17 -3.88 9.84
#